data_f3581054faa6c4808dca5db7982a0969
#
_entry.id   f3581054faa6c4808dca5db7982a0969
#
_cell.length_a   1.000
_cell.length_b   1.000
_cell.length_c   1.000
_cell.angle_alpha   90.00
_cell.angle_beta   90.00
_cell.angle_gamma   90.00
#
_symmetry.space_group_name_H-M   'P 1'
#
loop_
_entity.id
_entity.type
_entity.pdbx_description
1 polymer ?
#
loop_
_entity_poly.entity_id
_entity_poly.type
_entity_poly.pdbx_seq_one_letter_code
_entity_poly.pdbx_strand_id
1 'polypeptide(L)'
;KRVLNDTIFAYLIVPIKLAIVGAFYILMERHFGFWSPASSSFDPNYLASIFPWYTGLAISLQAGFWEEMLFRAVPIAAGVLIGQKYNMRFTGLMVAMVVQALIFGAGHANYPAQPSYARVVELFLPSIVVYGMLYLRLGVVFGAITHYVYDVVLFSLPIWYSSGYMFDKFMTVVGGFIPLLVILYFRMKNQKWSEIDPASLNEGFVPDPPKMKVKEQQETVIASQSATNVLNPKVIGVALLFIIATFSTFKLSNVEIPVNSPLI
;
A
#
# COMPACT_ATOMS: atom_id res chain seq x y z
N LYS A 1 -11.69 13.27 -17.56
CA LYS A 1 -10.48 12.70 -18.16
C LYS A 1 -9.43 12.34 -17.11
N ARG A 2 -9.23 13.17 -16.07
CA ARG A 2 -8.29 12.91 -14.96
C ARG A 2 -8.58 11.56 -14.27
N VAL A 3 -9.83 11.32 -13.86
CA VAL A 3 -10.24 10.07 -13.18
C VAL A 3 -9.80 8.83 -13.97
N LEU A 4 -10.00 8.83 -15.29
CA LEU A 4 -9.57 7.69 -16.11
C LEU A 4 -8.06 7.52 -16.10
N ASN A 5 -7.31 8.63 -16.26
CA ASN A 5 -5.84 8.56 -16.26
C ASN A 5 -5.29 8.06 -14.92
N ASP A 6 -5.85 8.58 -13.82
CA ASP A 6 -5.43 8.17 -12.46
C ASP A 6 -5.80 6.71 -12.17
N THR A 7 -6.95 6.25 -12.70
CA THR A 7 -7.33 4.83 -12.62
C THR A 7 -6.39 3.95 -13.44
N ILE A 8 -6.07 4.33 -14.68
CA ILE A 8 -5.10 3.60 -15.49
C ILE A 8 -3.74 3.55 -14.79
N PHE A 9 -3.31 4.65 -14.19
CA PHE A 9 -2.08 4.69 -13.43
C PHE A 9 -2.11 3.73 -12.22
N ALA A 10 -3.24 3.68 -11.49
CA ALA A 10 -3.44 2.74 -10.40
C ALA A 10 -3.28 1.27 -10.86
N TYR A 11 -3.79 0.92 -12.03
CA TYR A 11 -3.61 -0.41 -12.62
C TYR A 11 -2.16 -0.69 -13.03
N LEU A 12 -1.46 0.30 -13.59
CA LEU A 12 -0.07 0.14 -14.04
C LEU A 12 0.92 -0.08 -12.87
N ILE A 13 0.58 0.40 -11.69
CA ILE A 13 1.40 0.16 -10.48
C ILE A 13 1.35 -1.31 -10.05
N VAL A 14 0.24 -2.02 -10.29
CA VAL A 14 0.06 -3.40 -9.83
C VAL A 14 1.14 -4.36 -10.35
N PRO A 15 1.41 -4.47 -11.66
CA PRO A 15 2.46 -5.35 -12.15
C PRO A 15 3.85 -4.94 -11.66
N ILE A 16 4.10 -3.65 -11.48
CA ILE A 16 5.37 -3.15 -10.91
C ILE A 16 5.51 -3.63 -9.46
N LYS A 17 4.46 -3.49 -8.64
CA LYS A 17 4.45 -3.97 -7.26
C LYS A 17 4.64 -5.49 -7.20
N LEU A 18 3.95 -6.26 -8.04
CA LEU A 18 4.12 -7.71 -8.11
C LEU A 18 5.56 -8.10 -8.45
N ALA A 19 6.19 -7.42 -9.41
CA ALA A 19 7.59 -7.66 -9.76
C ALA A 19 8.55 -7.33 -8.61
N ILE A 20 8.32 -6.22 -7.89
CA ILE A 20 9.14 -5.82 -6.72
C ILE A 20 9.00 -6.85 -5.60
N VAL A 21 7.77 -7.29 -5.28
CA VAL A 21 7.53 -8.29 -4.24
C VAL A 21 8.13 -9.64 -4.61
N GLY A 22 7.99 -10.06 -5.88
CA GLY A 22 8.63 -11.27 -6.38
C GLY A 22 10.16 -11.22 -6.27
N ALA A 23 10.77 -10.12 -6.71
CA ALA A 23 12.20 -9.90 -6.59
C ALA A 23 12.66 -9.88 -5.12
N PHE A 24 11.87 -9.25 -4.23
CA PHE A 24 12.13 -9.23 -2.80
C PHE A 24 12.24 -10.66 -2.25
N TYR A 25 11.26 -11.53 -2.49
CA TYR A 25 11.30 -12.89 -1.98
C TYR A 25 12.44 -13.73 -2.57
N ILE A 26 12.71 -13.60 -3.87
CA ILE A 26 13.85 -14.30 -4.50
C ILE A 26 15.18 -13.90 -3.83
N LEU A 27 15.37 -12.61 -3.58
CA LEU A 27 16.60 -12.11 -2.95
C LEU A 27 16.67 -12.50 -1.47
N MET A 28 15.56 -12.36 -0.74
CA MET A 28 15.50 -12.63 0.69
C MET A 28 15.61 -14.12 1.00
N GLU A 29 14.99 -14.98 0.19
CA GLU A 29 15.15 -16.42 0.29
C GLU A 29 16.61 -16.83 0.07
N ARG A 30 17.22 -16.31 -0.99
CA ARG A 30 18.60 -16.68 -1.36
C ARG A 30 19.64 -16.23 -0.34
N HIS A 31 19.48 -15.07 0.27
CA HIS A 31 20.49 -14.44 1.10
C HIS A 31 20.20 -14.51 2.60
N PHE A 32 18.95 -14.63 2.99
CA PHE A 32 18.51 -14.52 4.39
C PHE A 32 17.59 -15.66 4.82
N GLY A 33 17.28 -16.61 3.93
CA GLY A 33 16.43 -17.73 4.25
C GLY A 33 14.96 -17.36 4.50
N PHE A 34 14.52 -16.21 3.99
CA PHE A 34 13.11 -15.85 4.06
C PHE A 34 12.31 -16.75 3.15
N TRP A 35 11.21 -17.26 3.67
CA TRP A 35 10.29 -18.04 2.90
C TRP A 35 8.86 -17.58 3.17
N SER A 36 8.10 -17.43 2.10
CA SER A 36 6.66 -17.21 2.19
C SER A 36 5.99 -18.10 1.16
N PRO A 37 5.14 -19.04 1.59
CA PRO A 37 4.32 -19.73 0.63
C PRO A 37 3.45 -18.71 -0.09
N ALA A 38 3.21 -18.92 -1.34
CA ALA A 38 2.10 -18.28 -2.01
C ALA A 38 0.80 -18.88 -1.42
N SER A 39 0.53 -18.58 -0.16
CA SER A 39 -0.51 -19.23 0.63
C SER A 39 -1.87 -19.14 -0.04
N SER A 40 -2.17 -17.98 -0.63
CA SER A 40 -3.35 -17.78 -1.43
C SER A 40 -3.37 -18.62 -2.71
N SER A 41 -2.22 -19.00 -3.25
CA SER A 41 -2.12 -19.87 -4.43
C SER A 41 -2.43 -21.33 -4.14
N PHE A 42 -2.38 -21.73 -2.87
CA PHE A 42 -2.54 -23.12 -2.44
C PHE A 42 -3.59 -23.29 -1.34
N ASP A 43 -4.38 -22.28 -1.07
CA ASP A 43 -5.47 -22.39 -0.11
C ASP A 43 -6.65 -23.18 -0.72
N PRO A 44 -6.90 -24.42 -0.27
CA PRO A 44 -7.96 -25.25 -0.81
C PRO A 44 -9.35 -24.66 -0.55
N ASN A 45 -9.51 -23.78 0.44
CA ASN A 45 -10.81 -23.20 0.77
C ASN A 45 -11.35 -22.34 -0.37
N TYR A 46 -10.48 -21.69 -1.16
CA TYR A 46 -10.93 -20.95 -2.34
C TYR A 46 -11.56 -21.88 -3.38
N LEU A 47 -10.95 -23.04 -3.61
CA LEU A 47 -11.45 -24.01 -4.60
C LEU A 47 -12.62 -24.85 -4.07
N ALA A 48 -12.72 -24.99 -2.73
CA ALA A 48 -13.82 -25.68 -2.08
C ALA A 48 -15.10 -24.84 -2.00
N SER A 49 -15.01 -23.53 -2.21
CA SER A 49 -16.20 -22.66 -2.22
C SER A 49 -17.05 -22.90 -3.47
N ILE A 50 -18.37 -22.67 -3.36
CA ILE A 50 -19.30 -22.83 -4.49
C ILE A 50 -18.96 -21.85 -5.63
N PHE A 51 -18.49 -20.67 -5.29
CA PHE A 51 -18.06 -19.65 -6.24
C PHE A 51 -16.66 -19.12 -5.84
N PRO A 52 -15.58 -19.85 -6.19
CA PRO A 52 -14.21 -19.45 -5.82
C PRO A 52 -13.85 -18.03 -6.23
N TRP A 53 -14.26 -17.60 -7.42
CA TRP A 53 -14.03 -16.24 -7.90
C TRP A 53 -14.62 -15.16 -6.99
N TYR A 54 -15.82 -15.41 -6.44
CA TYR A 54 -16.51 -14.44 -5.60
C TYR A 54 -15.77 -14.22 -4.29
N THR A 55 -15.26 -15.28 -3.67
CA THR A 55 -14.50 -15.20 -2.42
C THR A 55 -13.28 -14.32 -2.58
N GLY A 56 -12.49 -14.55 -3.64
CA GLY A 56 -11.32 -13.72 -3.94
C GLY A 56 -11.67 -12.25 -4.16
N LEU A 57 -12.71 -11.96 -4.95
CA LEU A 57 -13.15 -10.59 -5.22
C LEU A 57 -13.68 -9.88 -3.96
N ALA A 58 -14.47 -10.59 -3.14
CA ALA A 58 -15.04 -10.02 -1.92
C ALA A 58 -13.95 -9.65 -0.89
N ILE A 59 -12.97 -10.54 -0.68
CA ILE A 59 -11.83 -10.27 0.21
C ILE A 59 -11.01 -9.11 -0.33
N SER A 60 -10.70 -9.09 -1.63
CA SER A 60 -9.94 -8.01 -2.26
C SER A 60 -10.63 -6.66 -2.13
N LEU A 61 -11.96 -6.62 -2.30
CA LEU A 61 -12.73 -5.39 -2.13
C LEU A 61 -12.73 -4.91 -0.68
N GLN A 62 -12.90 -5.83 0.26
CA GLN A 62 -12.86 -5.53 1.69
C GLN A 62 -11.50 -5.00 2.09
N ALA A 63 -10.41 -5.70 1.74
CA ALA A 63 -9.04 -5.31 2.06
C ALA A 63 -8.71 -3.95 1.42
N GLY A 64 -8.91 -3.81 0.11
CA GLY A 64 -8.61 -2.57 -0.61
C GLY A 64 -9.32 -1.35 -0.04
N PHE A 65 -10.56 -1.48 0.43
CA PHE A 65 -11.29 -0.38 1.03
C PHE A 65 -10.88 -0.12 2.48
N TRP A 66 -11.00 -1.13 3.36
CA TRP A 66 -10.79 -0.94 4.79
C TRP A 66 -9.34 -0.67 5.16
N GLU A 67 -8.41 -1.36 4.51
CA GLU A 67 -6.99 -1.19 4.83
C GLU A 67 -6.46 0.16 4.36
N GLU A 68 -6.89 0.66 3.21
CA GLU A 68 -6.50 2.00 2.78
C GLU A 68 -7.12 3.09 3.66
N MET A 69 -8.34 2.89 4.17
CA MET A 69 -8.92 3.81 5.13
C MET A 69 -8.18 3.79 6.48
N LEU A 70 -7.97 2.60 7.04
CA LEU A 70 -7.41 2.44 8.39
C LEU A 70 -5.92 2.74 8.46
N PHE A 71 -5.16 2.36 7.43
CA PHE A 71 -3.70 2.46 7.46
C PHE A 71 -3.15 3.63 6.65
N ARG A 72 -3.92 4.28 5.78
CA ARG A 72 -3.47 5.46 5.02
C ARG A 72 -4.28 6.69 5.35
N ALA A 73 -5.58 6.70 5.11
CA ALA A 73 -6.37 7.90 5.27
C ALA A 73 -6.35 8.41 6.73
N VAL A 74 -6.68 7.55 7.69
CA VAL A 74 -6.76 7.95 9.10
C VAL A 74 -5.38 8.33 9.68
N PRO A 75 -4.34 7.47 9.67
CA PRO A 75 -3.10 7.79 10.36
C PRO A 75 -2.32 8.92 9.67
N ILE A 76 -2.30 8.99 8.35
CA ILE A 76 -1.56 10.03 7.64
C ILE A 76 -2.24 11.40 7.86
N ALA A 77 -3.57 11.47 7.74
CA ALA A 77 -4.29 12.70 8.04
C ALA A 77 -4.12 13.12 9.51
N ALA A 78 -4.24 12.20 10.44
CA ALA A 78 -4.03 12.47 11.87
C ALA A 78 -2.60 12.98 12.13
N GLY A 79 -1.58 12.35 11.57
CA GLY A 79 -0.19 12.78 11.72
C GLY A 79 0.06 14.19 11.18
N VAL A 80 -0.51 14.52 10.02
CA VAL A 80 -0.44 15.88 9.45
C VAL A 80 -1.12 16.89 10.35
N LEU A 81 -2.35 16.61 10.82
CA LEU A 81 -3.10 17.51 11.68
C LEU A 81 -2.42 17.73 13.03
N ILE A 82 -1.92 16.67 13.65
CA ILE A 82 -1.15 16.78 14.90
C ILE A 82 0.13 17.58 14.67
N GLY A 83 0.85 17.27 13.60
CA GLY A 83 2.06 18.00 13.23
C GLY A 83 1.80 19.50 12.99
N GLN A 84 0.68 19.85 12.34
CA GLN A 84 0.28 21.25 12.15
C GLN A 84 0.07 21.99 13.48
N LYS A 85 -0.58 21.33 14.45
CA LYS A 85 -0.81 21.91 15.78
C LYS A 85 0.49 22.34 16.50
N TYR A 86 1.59 21.63 16.21
CA TYR A 86 2.90 21.88 16.81
C TYR A 86 3.90 22.54 15.87
N ASN A 87 3.43 23.09 14.72
CA ASN A 87 4.29 23.66 13.66
C ASN A 87 5.33 22.65 13.11
N MET A 88 5.02 21.37 13.16
CA MET A 88 5.87 20.25 12.74
C MET A 88 5.18 19.36 11.71
N ARG A 89 4.43 19.96 10.77
CA ARG A 89 3.59 19.26 9.80
C ARG A 89 4.33 18.13 9.06
N PHE A 90 5.52 18.44 8.53
CA PHE A 90 6.30 17.45 7.79
C PHE A 90 6.78 16.31 8.69
N THR A 91 7.21 16.60 9.91
CA THR A 91 7.58 15.57 10.88
C THR A 91 6.38 14.69 11.23
N GLY A 92 5.20 15.30 11.45
CA GLY A 92 3.97 14.54 11.70
C GLY A 92 3.60 13.60 10.54
N LEU A 93 3.74 14.10 9.30
CA LEU A 93 3.56 13.27 8.10
C LEU A 93 4.54 12.10 8.07
N MET A 94 5.83 12.36 8.25
CA MET A 94 6.85 11.30 8.17
C MET A 94 6.68 10.24 9.27
N VAL A 95 6.39 10.68 10.49
CA VAL A 95 6.10 9.77 11.61
C VAL A 95 4.88 8.90 11.27
N ALA A 96 3.82 9.50 10.77
CA ALA A 96 2.59 8.76 10.39
C ALA A 96 2.86 7.75 9.27
N MET A 97 3.67 8.13 8.27
CA MET A 97 4.06 7.22 7.17
C MET A 97 4.83 6.00 7.68
N VAL A 98 5.73 6.19 8.63
CA VAL A 98 6.49 5.08 9.22
C VAL A 98 5.60 4.23 10.13
N VAL A 99 4.85 4.85 11.02
CA VAL A 99 4.00 4.16 12.00
C VAL A 99 2.92 3.32 11.29
N GLN A 100 2.24 3.90 10.29
CA GLN A 100 1.24 3.15 9.52
C GLN A 100 1.85 1.93 8.81
N ALA A 101 3.06 2.07 8.25
CA ALA A 101 3.72 0.97 7.55
C ALA A 101 4.11 -0.18 8.50
N LEU A 102 4.57 0.16 9.71
CA LEU A 102 4.88 -0.83 10.75
C LEU A 102 3.62 -1.55 11.24
N ILE A 103 2.56 -0.82 11.54
CA ILE A 103 1.31 -1.40 12.01
C ILE A 103 0.68 -2.26 10.91
N PHE A 104 0.70 -1.81 9.66
CA PHE A 104 0.22 -2.57 8.53
C PHE A 104 0.97 -3.89 8.36
N GLY A 105 2.31 -3.83 8.37
CA GLY A 105 3.15 -5.03 8.30
C GLY A 105 2.94 -5.98 9.47
N ALA A 106 2.84 -5.44 10.70
CA ALA A 106 2.58 -6.22 11.90
C ALA A 106 1.21 -6.92 11.87
N GLY A 107 0.18 -6.27 11.33
CA GLY A 107 -1.14 -6.87 11.12
C GLY A 107 -1.13 -8.06 10.15
N HIS A 108 -0.08 -8.18 9.33
CA HIS A 108 0.11 -9.29 8.38
C HIS A 108 1.12 -10.35 8.89
N ALA A 109 1.64 -10.21 10.09
CA ALA A 109 2.63 -11.14 10.64
C ALA A 109 2.07 -12.54 10.96
N ASN A 110 0.74 -12.69 10.98
CA ASN A 110 0.06 -13.97 11.15
C ASN A 110 -0.03 -14.80 9.85
N TYR A 111 0.34 -14.23 8.71
CA TYR A 111 0.44 -15.01 7.47
C TYR A 111 1.62 -15.98 7.56
N PRO A 112 1.51 -17.18 6.95
CA PRO A 112 2.57 -18.16 6.99
C PRO A 112 3.79 -17.68 6.21
N ALA A 113 4.69 -17.01 6.91
CA ALA A 113 5.96 -16.54 6.41
C ALA A 113 7.05 -16.86 7.40
N GLN A 114 8.25 -17.17 6.92
CA GLN A 114 9.41 -17.45 7.74
C GLN A 114 10.56 -16.51 7.36
N PRO A 115 11.15 -15.86 8.34
CA PRO A 115 10.69 -15.72 9.74
C PRO A 115 9.35 -14.95 9.84
N SER A 116 8.65 -15.04 10.96
CA SER A 116 7.33 -14.44 11.14
C SER A 116 7.26 -12.93 10.86
N TYR A 117 8.35 -12.20 11.06
CA TYR A 117 8.46 -10.78 10.74
C TYR A 117 8.76 -10.48 9.26
N ALA A 118 8.92 -11.49 8.40
CA ALA A 118 9.17 -11.29 6.97
C ALA A 118 8.11 -10.39 6.32
N ARG A 119 6.86 -10.50 6.75
CA ARG A 119 5.76 -9.64 6.29
C ARG A 119 5.93 -8.17 6.68
N VAL A 120 6.47 -7.89 7.85
CA VAL A 120 6.74 -6.52 8.28
C VAL A 120 7.79 -5.89 7.36
N VAL A 121 8.86 -6.62 7.07
CA VAL A 121 9.94 -6.16 6.19
C VAL A 121 9.45 -5.97 4.75
N GLU A 122 8.71 -6.96 4.22
CA GLU A 122 8.14 -6.91 2.87
C GLU A 122 7.23 -5.70 2.70
N LEU A 123 6.30 -5.50 3.63
CA LEU A 123 5.23 -4.51 3.47
C LEU A 123 5.65 -3.10 3.87
N PHE A 124 6.76 -2.93 4.58
CA PHE A 124 7.20 -1.63 5.07
C PHE A 124 7.42 -0.60 3.96
N LEU A 125 8.29 -0.92 3.01
CA LEU A 125 8.57 -0.01 1.89
C LEU A 125 7.37 0.17 0.94
N PRO A 126 6.68 -0.86 0.49
CA PRO A 126 5.47 -0.71 -0.32
C PRO A 126 4.38 0.13 0.36
N SER A 127 4.21 0.02 1.68
CA SER A 127 3.23 0.83 2.41
C SER A 127 3.55 2.32 2.37
N ILE A 128 4.83 2.70 2.38
CA ILE A 128 5.26 4.10 2.28
C ILE A 128 5.29 4.55 0.82
N VAL A 129 6.04 3.85 -0.03
CA VAL A 129 6.40 4.31 -1.38
C VAL A 129 5.24 4.11 -2.36
N VAL A 130 4.47 3.03 -2.24
CA VAL A 130 3.34 2.80 -3.13
C VAL A 130 2.08 3.42 -2.55
N TYR A 131 1.53 2.83 -1.50
CA TYR A 131 0.21 3.23 -0.99
C TYR A 131 0.20 4.60 -0.31
N GLY A 132 1.22 4.92 0.50
CA GLY A 132 1.33 6.22 1.13
C GLY A 132 1.48 7.37 0.11
N MET A 133 2.31 7.17 -0.92
CA MET A 133 2.47 8.18 -1.98
C MET A 133 1.26 8.26 -2.90
N LEU A 134 0.59 7.14 -3.19
CA LEU A 134 -0.69 7.17 -3.91
C LEU A 134 -1.74 7.97 -3.14
N TYR A 135 -1.87 7.71 -1.84
CA TYR A 135 -2.78 8.46 -0.97
C TYR A 135 -2.49 9.95 -1.00
N LEU A 136 -1.22 10.35 -0.87
CA LEU A 136 -0.84 11.77 -0.88
C LEU A 136 -1.09 12.46 -2.23
N ARG A 137 -0.90 11.75 -3.34
CA ARG A 137 -1.03 12.33 -4.69
C ARG A 137 -2.41 12.25 -5.28
N LEU A 138 -3.07 11.12 -5.12
CA LEU A 138 -4.30 10.80 -5.82
C LEU A 138 -5.50 10.62 -4.87
N GLY A 139 -5.24 10.52 -3.56
CA GLY A 139 -6.27 10.26 -2.57
C GLY A 139 -6.53 8.76 -2.35
N VAL A 140 -7.40 8.48 -1.38
CA VAL A 140 -7.66 7.12 -0.90
C VAL A 140 -8.27 6.20 -1.96
N VAL A 141 -9.09 6.74 -2.86
CA VAL A 141 -9.82 5.94 -3.87
C VAL A 141 -8.86 5.21 -4.81
N PHE A 142 -7.83 5.88 -5.29
CA PHE A 142 -6.86 5.25 -6.20
C PHE A 142 -5.91 4.30 -5.49
N GLY A 143 -5.60 4.56 -4.22
CA GLY A 143 -4.94 3.59 -3.35
C GLY A 143 -5.78 2.32 -3.21
N ALA A 144 -7.07 2.47 -2.91
CA ALA A 144 -8.02 1.36 -2.79
C ALA A 144 -8.17 0.57 -4.10
N ILE A 145 -8.21 1.25 -5.26
CA ILE A 145 -8.23 0.57 -6.56
C ILE A 145 -6.95 -0.24 -6.79
N THR A 146 -5.78 0.34 -6.52
CA THR A 146 -4.50 -0.36 -6.67
C THR A 146 -4.43 -1.59 -5.76
N HIS A 147 -4.86 -1.43 -4.50
CA HIS A 147 -4.88 -2.51 -3.52
C HIS A 147 -5.85 -3.62 -3.94
N TYR A 148 -7.08 -3.25 -4.27
CA TYR A 148 -8.08 -4.17 -4.76
C TYR A 148 -7.58 -5.01 -5.94
N VAL A 149 -7.06 -4.37 -6.97
CA VAL A 149 -6.59 -5.07 -8.18
C VAL A 149 -5.39 -5.95 -7.87
N TYR A 150 -4.48 -5.50 -7.02
CA TYR A 150 -3.35 -6.29 -6.56
C TYR A 150 -3.81 -7.58 -5.85
N ASP A 151 -4.75 -7.45 -4.94
CA ASP A 151 -5.29 -8.58 -4.19
C ASP A 151 -6.13 -9.50 -5.07
N VAL A 152 -6.90 -8.97 -6.04
CA VAL A 152 -7.60 -9.79 -7.04
C VAL A 152 -6.62 -10.70 -7.77
N VAL A 153 -5.46 -10.19 -8.16
CA VAL A 153 -4.43 -11.03 -8.80
C VAL A 153 -3.96 -12.10 -7.84
N LEU A 154 -3.58 -11.75 -6.60
CA LEU A 154 -3.04 -12.71 -5.64
C LEU A 154 -4.08 -13.77 -5.25
N PHE A 155 -5.30 -13.35 -4.87
CA PHE A 155 -6.34 -14.28 -4.43
C PHE A 155 -6.95 -15.10 -5.56
N SER A 156 -6.73 -14.73 -6.82
CA SER A 156 -7.13 -15.55 -7.96
C SER A 156 -6.12 -16.62 -8.34
N LEU A 157 -4.88 -16.58 -7.84
CA LEU A 157 -3.84 -17.54 -8.21
C LEU A 157 -4.26 -19.01 -8.04
N PRO A 158 -4.95 -19.45 -6.97
CA PRO A 158 -5.39 -20.81 -6.83
C PRO A 158 -6.29 -21.26 -7.99
N ILE A 159 -7.18 -20.38 -8.44
CA ILE A 159 -8.08 -20.62 -9.57
C ILE A 159 -7.27 -20.76 -10.87
N TRP A 160 -6.28 -19.88 -11.06
CA TRP A 160 -5.48 -19.86 -12.28
C TRP A 160 -4.55 -21.06 -12.42
N TYR A 161 -3.98 -21.53 -11.31
CA TYR A 161 -3.12 -22.72 -11.29
C TYR A 161 -3.90 -24.03 -11.39
N SER A 162 -5.19 -24.02 -11.10
CA SER A 162 -6.03 -25.24 -11.17
C SER A 162 -6.54 -25.49 -12.59
N SER A 163 -6.62 -26.76 -12.95
CA SER A 163 -7.26 -27.19 -14.20
C SER A 163 -8.78 -26.98 -14.11
N GLY A 164 -9.41 -26.61 -15.21
CA GLY A 164 -10.84 -26.26 -15.22
C GLY A 164 -11.06 -24.82 -14.74
N TYR A 165 -12.16 -24.60 -14.03
CA TYR A 165 -12.54 -23.30 -13.48
C TYR A 165 -12.58 -22.15 -14.50
N MET A 166 -12.92 -22.41 -15.76
CA MET A 166 -12.91 -21.41 -16.84
C MET A 166 -13.84 -20.24 -16.56
N PHE A 167 -15.01 -20.51 -15.98
CA PHE A 167 -15.96 -19.47 -15.59
C PHE A 167 -15.37 -18.60 -14.47
N ASP A 168 -14.77 -19.22 -13.45
CA ASP A 168 -14.16 -18.50 -12.33
C ASP A 168 -12.96 -17.64 -12.80
N LYS A 169 -12.12 -18.18 -13.68
CA LYS A 169 -11.03 -17.42 -14.31
C LYS A 169 -11.55 -16.19 -15.06
N PHE A 170 -12.60 -16.38 -15.85
CA PHE A 170 -13.25 -15.26 -16.54
C PHE A 170 -13.80 -14.22 -15.56
N MET A 171 -14.48 -14.68 -14.49
CA MET A 171 -15.06 -13.80 -13.49
C MET A 171 -14.00 -13.04 -12.68
N THR A 172 -12.82 -13.61 -12.40
CA THR A 172 -11.72 -12.89 -11.75
C THR A 172 -11.18 -11.77 -12.64
N VAL A 173 -11.08 -11.99 -13.95
CA VAL A 173 -10.68 -10.94 -14.90
C VAL A 173 -11.72 -9.81 -14.94
N VAL A 174 -13.00 -10.16 -15.13
CA VAL A 174 -14.08 -9.16 -15.12
C VAL A 174 -14.09 -8.38 -13.81
N GLY A 175 -13.98 -9.10 -12.68
CA GLY A 175 -13.91 -8.50 -11.35
C GLY A 175 -12.75 -7.52 -11.21
N GLY A 176 -11.55 -7.92 -11.63
CA GLY A 176 -10.37 -7.05 -11.60
C GLY A 176 -10.56 -5.75 -12.39
N PHE A 177 -11.37 -5.76 -13.45
CA PHE A 177 -11.66 -4.57 -14.26
C PHE A 177 -12.88 -3.76 -13.81
N ILE A 178 -13.61 -4.18 -12.75
CA ILE A 178 -14.82 -3.46 -12.28
C ILE A 178 -14.58 -1.95 -12.10
N PRO A 179 -13.52 -1.45 -11.44
CA PRO A 179 -13.32 -0.02 -11.28
C PRO A 179 -13.27 0.74 -12.61
N LEU A 180 -12.58 0.17 -13.59
CA LEU A 180 -12.49 0.76 -14.93
C LEU A 180 -13.82 0.69 -15.66
N LEU A 181 -14.54 -0.43 -15.58
CA LEU A 181 -15.85 -0.60 -16.20
C LEU A 181 -16.88 0.37 -15.63
N VAL A 182 -16.87 0.63 -14.34
CA VAL A 182 -17.73 1.63 -13.68
C VAL A 182 -17.47 3.03 -14.24
N ILE A 183 -16.20 3.42 -14.38
CA ILE A 183 -15.84 4.73 -14.93
C ILE A 183 -16.30 4.86 -16.39
N LEU A 184 -16.09 3.82 -17.19
CA LEU A 184 -16.52 3.79 -18.59
C LEU A 184 -18.05 3.83 -18.71
N TYR A 185 -18.75 3.08 -17.85
CA TYR A 185 -20.22 3.12 -17.79
C TYR A 185 -20.74 4.54 -17.52
N PHE A 186 -20.22 5.22 -16.50
CA PHE A 186 -20.64 6.59 -16.21
C PHE A 186 -20.25 7.59 -17.31
N ARG A 187 -19.11 7.37 -17.98
CA ARG A 187 -18.73 8.14 -19.16
C ARG A 187 -19.74 7.99 -20.30
N MET A 188 -20.19 6.77 -20.56
CA MET A 188 -21.17 6.47 -21.59
C MET A 188 -22.55 7.05 -21.23
N LYS A 189 -23.00 6.81 -19.98
CA LYS A 189 -24.30 7.28 -19.49
C LYS A 189 -24.41 8.80 -19.48
N ASN A 190 -23.39 9.50 -19.02
CA ASN A 190 -23.41 10.95 -18.84
C ASN A 190 -22.89 11.72 -20.06
N GLN A 191 -22.36 11.04 -21.06
CA GLN A 191 -21.71 11.56 -22.27
C GLN A 191 -20.58 12.58 -22.01
N LYS A 192 -20.14 12.69 -20.75
CA LYS A 192 -19.02 13.54 -20.32
C LYS A 192 -18.20 12.81 -19.25
N TRP A 193 -16.95 13.22 -19.12
CA TRP A 193 -16.11 12.74 -18.03
C TRP A 193 -16.56 13.37 -16.71
N SER A 194 -16.68 12.55 -15.68
CA SER A 194 -16.83 13.05 -14.33
C SER A 194 -15.59 13.84 -13.94
N GLU A 195 -15.80 14.99 -13.32
CA GLU A 195 -14.74 15.79 -12.72
C GLU A 195 -14.68 15.46 -11.22
N ILE A 196 -13.48 15.41 -10.70
CA ILE A 196 -13.27 15.29 -9.26
C ILE A 196 -13.31 16.70 -8.71
N ASP A 197 -14.11 16.92 -7.68
CA ASP A 197 -14.07 18.18 -6.93
C ASP A 197 -12.65 18.34 -6.36
N PRO A 198 -11.95 19.43 -6.68
CA PRO A 198 -10.62 19.70 -6.11
C PRO A 198 -10.59 19.64 -4.58
N ALA A 199 -11.68 19.99 -3.91
CA ALA A 199 -11.80 19.90 -2.46
C ALA A 199 -11.78 18.45 -1.94
N SER A 200 -12.07 17.45 -2.78
CA SER A 200 -11.99 16.04 -2.43
C SER A 200 -10.58 15.46 -2.59
N LEU A 201 -9.65 16.22 -3.15
CA LEU A 201 -8.25 15.84 -3.27
C LEU A 201 -7.46 16.30 -2.04
N ASN A 202 -6.44 15.54 -1.68
CA ASN A 202 -5.56 15.92 -0.56
C ASN A 202 -4.88 17.28 -0.77
N GLU A 203 -4.72 17.71 -2.01
CA GLU A 203 -4.20 19.03 -2.38
C GLU A 203 -5.14 20.18 -1.94
N GLY A 204 -6.46 19.95 -1.92
CA GLY A 204 -7.46 20.90 -1.41
C GLY A 204 -7.50 21.00 0.13
N PHE A 205 -6.90 20.06 0.81
CA PHE A 205 -6.81 20.03 2.28
C PHE A 205 -5.67 20.87 2.88
N VAL A 206 -4.92 21.59 2.05
CA VAL A 206 -3.96 22.58 2.54
C VAL A 206 -4.76 23.84 2.85
N PRO A 207 -5.03 24.16 4.14
CA PRO A 207 -5.64 25.43 4.45
C PRO A 207 -4.73 26.52 3.90
N ASP A 208 -5.33 27.55 3.30
CA ASP A 208 -4.58 28.71 2.85
C ASP A 208 -3.67 29.17 3.99
N PRO A 209 -2.39 29.38 3.72
CA PRO A 209 -1.51 29.90 4.75
C PRO A 209 -2.13 31.21 5.28
N PRO A 210 -2.15 31.42 6.59
CA PRO A 210 -2.68 32.64 7.16
C PRO A 210 -2.03 33.81 6.43
N LYS A 211 -2.83 34.82 6.04
CA LYS A 211 -2.32 36.03 5.35
C LYS A 211 -1.30 36.68 6.25
N MET A 212 -0.04 36.33 6.06
CA MET A 212 1.08 36.91 6.83
C MET A 212 1.43 38.27 6.30
N LYS A 213 1.87 39.16 7.19
CA LYS A 213 2.45 40.47 6.81
C LYS A 213 3.67 40.19 5.92
N VAL A 214 3.93 41.06 4.95
CA VAL A 214 4.98 40.86 3.93
C VAL A 214 6.36 40.48 4.51
N LYS A 215 6.68 40.96 5.71
CA LYS A 215 7.94 40.63 6.38
C LYS A 215 8.00 39.15 6.86
N GLU A 216 6.89 38.64 7.38
CA GLU A 216 6.77 37.23 7.82
C GLU A 216 6.74 36.27 6.61
N GLN A 217 6.19 36.74 5.46
CA GLN A 217 6.19 35.92 4.23
C GLN A 217 7.63 35.73 3.70
N GLN A 218 8.48 36.76 3.77
CA GLN A 218 9.87 36.61 3.35
C GLN A 218 10.67 35.63 4.24
N GLU A 219 10.50 35.70 5.55
CA GLU A 219 11.15 34.77 6.47
C GLU A 219 10.63 33.31 6.29
N THR A 220 9.35 33.15 6.03
CA THR A 220 8.78 31.82 5.80
C THR A 220 9.16 31.23 4.44
N VAL A 221 9.29 32.06 3.40
CA VAL A 221 9.81 31.62 2.10
C VAL A 221 11.28 31.20 2.22
N ILE A 222 12.09 31.91 2.95
CA ILE A 222 13.47 31.52 3.23
C ILE A 222 13.53 30.24 4.06
N ALA A 223 12.68 30.11 5.08
CA ALA A 223 12.58 28.91 5.89
C ALA A 223 12.04 27.72 5.10
N SER A 224 11.06 27.92 4.19
CA SER A 224 10.53 26.86 3.35
C SER A 224 11.51 26.43 2.25
N GLN A 225 12.26 27.35 1.69
CA GLN A 225 13.35 27.02 0.75
C GLN A 225 14.52 26.31 1.47
N SER A 226 14.78 26.63 2.72
CA SER A 226 15.71 25.88 3.56
C SER A 226 15.17 24.48 3.95
N ALA A 227 13.88 24.35 4.13
CA ALA A 227 13.23 23.05 4.45
C ALA A 227 13.06 22.14 3.24
N THR A 228 13.03 22.69 2.02
CA THR A 228 13.04 21.91 0.77
C THR A 228 14.43 21.39 0.41
N ASN A 229 15.45 21.91 1.03
CA ASN A 229 16.79 21.35 0.94
C ASN A 229 16.94 20.29 2.02
N VAL A 230 16.85 19.05 1.58
CA VAL A 230 17.43 17.89 2.23
C VAL A 230 16.54 17.28 3.32
N LEU A 231 16.21 16.05 3.12
CA LEU A 231 16.01 15.07 4.16
C LEU A 231 16.91 15.44 5.35
N ASN A 232 16.30 15.93 6.41
CA ASN A 232 17.03 16.37 7.61
C ASN A 232 17.97 15.23 8.03
N PRO A 233 19.30 15.44 8.15
CA PRO A 233 20.25 14.39 8.50
C PRO A 233 19.85 13.58 9.73
N LYS A 234 19.12 14.20 10.66
CA LYS A 234 18.56 13.54 11.84
C LYS A 234 17.47 12.53 11.47
N VAL A 235 16.62 12.82 10.47
CA VAL A 235 15.56 11.88 10.00
C VAL A 235 16.19 10.74 9.23
N ILE A 236 17.19 11.02 8.40
CA ILE A 236 17.99 9.98 7.72
C ILE A 236 18.72 9.12 8.76
N GLY A 237 19.32 9.74 9.77
CA GLY A 237 20.00 9.04 10.85
C GLY A 237 19.07 8.12 11.64
N VAL A 238 17.85 8.57 11.96
CA VAL A 238 16.84 7.74 12.64
C VAL A 238 16.35 6.60 11.73
N ALA A 239 16.11 6.86 10.46
CA ALA A 239 15.72 5.84 9.49
C ALA A 239 16.84 4.80 9.29
N LEU A 240 18.10 5.24 9.17
CA LEU A 240 19.26 4.35 9.07
C LEU A 240 19.50 3.56 10.36
N LEU A 241 19.36 4.19 11.54
CA LEU A 241 19.44 3.48 12.83
C LEU A 241 18.33 2.42 12.95
N PHE A 242 17.13 2.74 12.47
CA PHE A 242 16.04 1.78 12.48
C PHE A 242 16.30 0.61 11.52
N ILE A 243 16.79 0.89 10.32
CA ILE A 243 17.23 -0.13 9.36
C ILE A 243 18.35 -0.98 9.95
N ILE A 244 19.37 -0.36 10.55
CA ILE A 244 20.50 -1.07 11.20
C ILE A 244 20.01 -1.90 12.38
N ALA A 245 19.13 -1.37 13.24
CA ALA A 245 18.55 -2.09 14.36
C ALA A 245 17.73 -3.30 13.88
N THR A 246 16.93 -3.11 12.83
CA THR A 246 16.18 -4.19 12.20
C THR A 246 17.12 -5.26 11.66
N PHE A 247 18.16 -4.90 10.90
CA PHE A 247 19.15 -5.85 10.40
C PHE A 247 20.00 -6.50 11.51
N SER A 248 20.31 -5.78 12.59
CA SER A 248 21.06 -6.33 13.73
C SER A 248 20.25 -7.36 14.50
N THR A 249 18.95 -7.14 14.65
CA THR A 249 18.03 -8.12 15.24
C THR A 249 17.97 -9.39 14.39
N PHE A 250 18.06 -9.28 13.07
CA PHE A 250 18.16 -10.42 12.15
C PHE A 250 19.40 -11.28 12.36
N LYS A 251 20.52 -10.65 12.65
CA LYS A 251 21.79 -11.37 12.83
C LYS A 251 21.88 -12.07 14.20
N LEU A 252 21.09 -11.62 15.18
CA LEU A 252 21.06 -12.17 16.54
C LEU A 252 20.05 -13.29 16.72
N SER A 253 19.08 -13.44 15.82
CA SER A 253 18.11 -14.53 15.84
C SER A 253 18.59 -15.71 14.96
N ASN A 254 19.69 -16.33 15.31
CA ASN A 254 20.02 -17.68 14.84
C ASN A 254 19.03 -18.65 15.48
N VAL A 255 17.79 -18.63 15.05
CA VAL A 255 16.84 -19.70 15.34
C VAL A 255 17.10 -20.78 14.31
N GLU A 256 17.86 -21.78 14.68
CA GLU A 256 17.89 -23.04 13.96
C GLU A 256 16.47 -23.62 13.98
N ILE A 257 15.79 -23.51 12.84
CA ILE A 257 14.50 -24.18 12.67
C ILE A 257 14.82 -25.66 12.48
N PRO A 258 14.32 -26.56 13.36
CA PRO A 258 14.51 -27.99 13.15
C PRO A 258 13.90 -28.37 11.80
N VAL A 259 14.70 -28.94 10.92
CA VAL A 259 14.30 -29.38 9.56
C VAL A 259 13.22 -30.49 9.59
N ASN A 260 12.82 -30.96 10.77
CA ASN A 260 11.93 -32.09 10.98
C ASN A 260 10.59 -31.75 11.65
N SER A 261 10.04 -30.56 11.43
CA SER A 261 8.64 -30.35 11.80
C SER A 261 7.75 -30.99 10.72
N PRO A 262 6.96 -32.02 11.06
CA PRO A 262 5.99 -32.54 10.11
C PRO A 262 4.99 -31.41 9.79
N LEU A 263 4.86 -31.11 8.51
CA LEU A 263 3.79 -30.27 8.01
C LEU A 263 2.46 -31.00 8.30
N ILE A 264 1.69 -30.50 9.26
CA ILE A 264 0.29 -30.85 9.44
C ILE A 264 -0.54 -29.85 8.68
#